data_225fab78ebe19de7de4c674eb3864bbc
#
_entry.id   225fab78ebe19de7de4c674eb3864bbc
#
_cell.length_a   1.000
_cell.length_b   1.000
_cell.length_c   1.000
_cell.angle_alpha   90.00
_cell.angle_beta   90.00
_cell.angle_gamma   90.00
#
_symmetry.space_group_name_H-M   'P 1'
#
loop_
_entity.id
_entity.type
_entity.pdbx_description
1 polymer ?
#
loop_
_entity_poly.entity_id
_entity_poly.type
_entity_poly.pdbx_seq_one_letter_code
_entity_poly.pdbx_strand_id
1 'polypeptide(L)'
;MNDTTQSTASDRTKIYINGEQVTSFTTQTNPDLNQDFMWNVSGNKLFVGSGGDSAADPYAPMGGYLADYIMIDGTAQAVTDMGESKNGAWIPKDPSSLTFGSNGVHLKFESSGDLGNDSSGNNND
;
A
#
# COMPACT_ATOMS: atom_id res chain seq x y z
N MET A 1 -6.27 0.39 -2.18
CA MET A 1 -6.79 -0.96 -1.95
C MET A 1 -7.04 -1.61 -3.29
N ASN A 2 -6.55 -2.82 -3.48
CA ASN A 2 -6.80 -3.62 -4.68
C ASN A 2 -7.38 -4.98 -4.27
N ASP A 3 -8.51 -5.34 -4.90
CA ASP A 3 -9.17 -6.64 -4.75
C ASP A 3 -9.73 -7.06 -6.12
N THR A 4 -8.92 -7.74 -6.89
CA THR A 4 -9.27 -8.15 -8.26
C THR A 4 -10.30 -9.27 -8.32
N THR A 5 -10.71 -9.85 -7.18
CA THR A 5 -11.76 -10.87 -7.12
C THR A 5 -13.17 -10.28 -7.22
N GLN A 6 -13.31 -8.95 -7.13
CA GLN A 6 -14.60 -8.28 -7.23
C GLN A 6 -15.21 -8.42 -8.62
N SER A 7 -16.49 -8.82 -8.68
CA SER A 7 -17.21 -8.98 -9.94
C SER A 7 -17.36 -7.65 -10.70
N THR A 8 -17.62 -6.56 -9.97
CA THR A 8 -17.73 -5.22 -10.52
C THR A 8 -16.33 -4.62 -10.73
N ALA A 9 -16.01 -4.25 -11.97
CA ALA A 9 -14.67 -3.76 -12.31
C ALA A 9 -14.24 -2.52 -11.50
N SER A 10 -15.15 -1.57 -11.25
CA SER A 10 -14.89 -0.37 -10.45
C SER A 10 -14.61 -0.64 -8.97
N ASP A 11 -14.95 -1.82 -8.48
CA ASP A 11 -14.70 -2.21 -7.08
C ASP A 11 -13.33 -2.88 -6.88
N ARG A 12 -12.63 -3.21 -7.99
CA ARG A 12 -11.33 -3.90 -7.93
C ARG A 12 -10.19 -3.01 -7.46
N THR A 13 -10.31 -1.69 -7.67
CA THR A 13 -9.32 -0.72 -7.20
C THR A 13 -10.02 0.48 -6.58
N LYS A 14 -9.70 0.78 -5.33
CA LYS A 14 -10.22 1.94 -4.60
C LYS A 14 -9.07 2.76 -4.04
N ILE A 15 -9.13 4.07 -4.23
CA ILE A 15 -8.16 5.04 -3.72
C ILE A 15 -8.86 5.87 -2.66
N TYR A 16 -8.19 6.09 -1.55
CA TYR A 16 -8.65 6.95 -0.47
C TYR A 16 -7.59 8.00 -0.16
N ILE A 17 -8.01 9.22 0.10
CA ILE A 17 -7.16 10.32 0.54
C ILE A 17 -7.79 10.89 1.80
N ASN A 18 -7.04 10.91 2.90
CA ASN A 18 -7.52 11.38 4.19
C ASN A 18 -8.85 10.71 4.63
N GLY A 19 -8.99 9.43 4.37
CA GLY A 19 -10.18 8.65 4.73
C GLY A 19 -11.34 8.73 3.76
N GLU A 20 -11.32 9.63 2.78
CA GLU A 20 -12.38 9.79 1.78
C GLU A 20 -12.05 9.06 0.48
N GLN A 21 -13.01 8.33 -0.05
CA GLN A 21 -12.84 7.62 -1.32
C GLN A 21 -12.81 8.61 -2.50
N VAL A 22 -11.79 8.52 -3.32
CA VAL A 22 -11.75 9.21 -4.61
C VAL A 22 -12.70 8.51 -5.58
N THR A 23 -13.70 9.22 -6.07
CA THR A 23 -14.74 8.69 -6.97
C THR A 23 -14.77 9.38 -8.34
N SER A 24 -14.02 10.47 -8.51
CA SER A 24 -13.97 11.24 -9.75
C SER A 24 -12.61 11.10 -10.42
N PHE A 25 -12.59 10.56 -11.62
CA PHE A 25 -11.38 10.32 -12.42
C PHE A 25 -11.58 10.89 -13.82
N THR A 26 -10.55 11.52 -14.38
CA THR A 26 -10.55 11.91 -15.79
C THR A 26 -10.49 10.67 -16.69
N THR A 27 -9.73 9.68 -16.27
CA THR A 27 -9.64 8.36 -16.94
C THR A 27 -9.46 7.30 -15.85
N GLN A 28 -10.22 6.22 -15.95
CA GLN A 28 -10.10 5.08 -15.06
C GLN A 28 -10.03 3.80 -15.90
N THR A 29 -8.93 3.07 -15.74
CA THR A 29 -8.79 1.71 -16.27
C THR A 29 -8.73 0.76 -15.09
N ASN A 30 -9.67 -0.15 -15.01
CA ASN A 30 -9.74 -1.13 -13.93
C ASN A 30 -8.99 -2.40 -14.33
N PRO A 31 -8.37 -3.10 -13.36
CA PRO A 31 -7.74 -4.39 -13.62
C PRO A 31 -8.78 -5.44 -14.06
N ASP A 32 -8.32 -6.47 -14.75
CA ASP A 32 -9.16 -7.62 -15.10
C ASP A 32 -9.52 -8.42 -13.83
N LEU A 33 -10.56 -9.26 -13.95
CA LEU A 33 -10.95 -10.15 -12.87
C LEU A 33 -9.83 -11.15 -12.58
N ASN A 34 -9.45 -11.27 -11.30
CA ASN A 34 -8.34 -12.11 -10.82
C ASN A 34 -6.98 -11.76 -11.44
N GLN A 35 -6.79 -10.51 -11.85
CA GLN A 35 -5.50 -10.04 -12.36
C GLN A 35 -4.46 -9.97 -11.23
N ASP A 36 -3.30 -10.57 -11.46
CA ASP A 36 -2.13 -10.38 -10.61
C ASP A 36 -1.43 -9.06 -10.94
N PHE A 37 -0.85 -8.42 -9.93
CA PHE A 37 -0.06 -7.21 -10.08
C PHE A 37 1.43 -7.50 -10.01
N MET A 38 2.24 -6.65 -10.66
CA MET A 38 3.69 -6.80 -10.71
C MET A 38 4.36 -6.84 -9.33
N TRP A 39 3.82 -6.14 -8.35
CA TRP A 39 4.35 -6.14 -6.97
C TRP A 39 4.05 -7.43 -6.20
N ASN A 40 3.21 -8.30 -6.71
CA ASN A 40 2.88 -9.60 -6.12
C ASN A 40 3.49 -10.77 -6.90
N VAL A 41 4.44 -10.50 -7.81
CA VAL A 41 5.14 -11.53 -8.59
C VAL A 41 6.47 -11.83 -7.94
N SER A 42 6.72 -13.12 -7.64
CA SER A 42 7.97 -13.57 -7.05
C SER A 42 9.18 -13.16 -7.90
N GLY A 43 10.19 -12.60 -7.26
CA GLY A 43 11.41 -12.10 -7.92
C GLY A 43 11.35 -10.63 -8.35
N ASN A 44 10.19 -9.98 -8.30
CA ASN A 44 10.08 -8.55 -8.53
C ASN A 44 10.43 -7.78 -7.25
N LYS A 45 11.07 -6.62 -7.44
CA LYS A 45 11.33 -5.68 -6.34
C LYS A 45 10.18 -4.71 -6.18
N LEU A 46 9.84 -4.37 -4.95
CA LEU A 46 8.95 -3.28 -4.60
C LEU A 46 9.78 -2.04 -4.25
N PHE A 47 9.54 -0.92 -4.94
CA PHE A 47 10.19 0.36 -4.65
C PHE A 47 9.21 1.28 -3.93
N VAL A 48 9.57 1.76 -2.74
CA VAL A 48 8.78 2.73 -1.97
C VAL A 48 9.39 4.11 -2.15
N GLY A 49 8.59 5.07 -2.61
CA GLY A 49 9.05 6.44 -2.87
C GLY A 49 9.88 6.61 -4.15
N SER A 50 9.89 5.63 -5.02
CA SER A 50 10.59 5.68 -6.31
C SER A 50 9.85 4.87 -7.36
N GLY A 51 10.02 5.19 -8.63
CA GLY A 51 9.71 4.28 -9.72
C GLY A 51 10.80 3.23 -9.87
N GLY A 52 10.44 2.10 -10.44
CA GLY A 52 11.36 1.01 -10.76
C GLY A 52 10.65 0.00 -11.64
N ASP A 53 11.41 -0.77 -12.40
CA ASP A 53 10.90 -1.97 -13.05
C ASP A 53 11.37 -3.22 -12.28
N SER A 54 10.88 -4.37 -12.67
CA SER A 54 11.12 -5.65 -11.98
C SER A 54 12.59 -6.07 -11.86
N ALA A 55 13.49 -5.42 -12.54
CA ALA A 55 14.91 -5.80 -12.64
C ALA A 55 15.86 -4.62 -12.48
N ALA A 56 15.40 -3.38 -12.61
CA ALA A 56 16.26 -2.20 -12.69
C ALA A 56 16.45 -1.51 -11.33
N ASP A 57 17.42 -0.62 -11.33
CA ASP A 57 17.61 0.33 -10.26
C ASP A 57 16.43 1.32 -10.15
N PRO A 58 16.16 1.87 -8.97
CA PRO A 58 15.11 2.86 -8.79
C PRO A 58 15.38 4.10 -9.65
N TYR A 59 14.31 4.63 -10.27
CA TYR A 59 14.33 5.89 -11.03
C TYR A 59 13.22 6.82 -10.55
N ALA A 60 13.29 8.10 -10.90
CA ALA A 60 12.30 9.11 -10.54
C ALA A 60 11.95 9.11 -9.04
N PRO A 61 12.93 9.35 -8.15
CA PRO A 61 12.68 9.37 -6.72
C PRO A 61 11.67 10.46 -6.35
N MET A 62 10.80 10.16 -5.40
CA MET A 62 9.86 11.12 -4.84
C MET A 62 10.63 12.17 -4.04
N GLY A 63 10.36 13.46 -4.32
CA GLY A 63 10.83 14.57 -3.50
C GLY A 63 9.84 14.83 -2.36
N GLY A 64 10.07 14.24 -1.18
CA GLY A 64 9.16 14.38 -0.06
C GLY A 64 9.57 13.56 1.15
N TYR A 65 8.65 13.44 2.09
CA TYR A 65 8.81 12.67 3.31
C TYR A 65 7.77 11.55 3.36
N LEU A 66 8.17 10.39 3.88
CA LEU A 66 7.30 9.27 4.18
C LEU A 66 7.37 8.97 5.69
N ALA A 67 6.22 8.67 6.27
CA ALA A 67 6.10 8.14 7.62
C ALA A 67 5.09 7.00 7.55
N ASP A 68 5.48 5.83 7.96
CA ASP A 68 4.69 4.60 7.87
C ASP A 68 4.25 4.22 6.44
N TYR A 69 4.87 3.19 5.90
CA TYR A 69 4.38 2.50 4.71
C TYR A 69 3.83 1.14 5.13
N ILE A 70 2.58 0.87 4.79
CA ILE A 70 1.90 -0.36 5.16
C ILE A 70 1.37 -1.03 3.89
N MET A 71 1.76 -2.28 3.68
CA MET A 71 1.17 -3.16 2.69
C MET A 71 0.59 -4.38 3.38
N ILE A 72 -0.66 -4.71 3.09
CA ILE A 72 -1.35 -5.86 3.65
C ILE A 72 -1.68 -6.81 2.52
N ASP A 73 -1.27 -8.07 2.69
CA ASP A 73 -1.51 -9.15 1.74
C ASP A 73 -2.73 -9.98 2.15
N GLY A 74 -3.51 -10.39 1.15
CA GLY A 74 -4.60 -11.34 1.29
C GLY A 74 -5.91 -10.79 1.83
N THR A 75 -5.96 -9.59 2.41
CA THR A 75 -7.18 -9.01 2.98
C THR A 75 -7.31 -7.53 2.66
N ALA A 76 -8.42 -7.16 2.02
CA ALA A 76 -8.77 -5.75 1.81
C ALA A 76 -9.25 -5.14 3.13
N GLN A 77 -8.48 -4.23 3.71
CA GLN A 77 -8.81 -3.55 4.96
C GLN A 77 -9.79 -2.40 4.73
N ALA A 78 -10.65 -2.14 5.72
CA ALA A 78 -11.46 -0.93 5.71
C ALA A 78 -10.55 0.31 5.92
N VAL A 79 -10.92 1.43 5.30
CA VAL A 79 -10.16 2.67 5.49
C VAL A 79 -10.10 3.11 6.96
N THR A 80 -11.13 2.80 7.73
CA THR A 80 -11.21 3.08 9.17
C THR A 80 -10.30 2.22 10.03
N ASP A 81 -9.71 1.16 9.49
CA ASP A 81 -8.67 0.37 10.18
C ASP A 81 -7.31 1.05 10.06
N MET A 82 -7.10 1.84 9.01
CA MET A 82 -5.86 2.55 8.71
C MET A 82 -5.79 3.93 9.36
N GLY A 83 -6.93 4.53 9.69
CA GLY A 83 -6.97 5.86 10.27
C GLY A 83 -8.35 6.25 10.80
N GLU A 84 -8.42 7.43 11.40
CA GLU A 84 -9.65 8.00 11.96
C GLU A 84 -9.69 9.52 11.80
N SER A 85 -10.88 10.09 11.78
CA SER A 85 -11.05 11.54 11.85
C SER A 85 -11.04 12.02 13.30
N LYS A 86 -10.13 12.93 13.63
CA LYS A 86 -10.02 13.54 14.96
C LYS A 86 -9.85 15.04 14.83
N ASN A 87 -10.78 15.79 15.44
CA ASN A 87 -10.80 17.26 15.37
C ASN A 87 -10.76 17.81 13.94
N GLY A 88 -11.41 17.14 12.99
CA GLY A 88 -11.47 17.57 11.59
C GLY A 88 -10.24 17.19 10.75
N ALA A 89 -9.24 16.53 11.33
CA ALA A 89 -8.10 16.00 10.62
C ALA A 89 -8.17 14.46 10.56
N TRP A 90 -7.77 13.89 9.43
CA TRP A 90 -7.55 12.46 9.32
C TRP A 90 -6.16 12.12 9.90
N ILE A 91 -6.13 11.21 10.86
CA ILE A 91 -4.89 10.76 11.49
C ILE A 91 -4.74 9.24 11.32
N PRO A 92 -3.52 8.72 11.12
CA PRO A 92 -3.28 7.29 11.09
C PRO A 92 -3.55 6.66 12.46
N LYS A 93 -4.03 5.42 12.44
CA LYS A 93 -4.13 4.55 13.62
C LYS A 93 -2.86 3.73 13.78
N ASP A 94 -2.63 3.27 15.01
CA ASP A 94 -1.60 2.28 15.31
C ASP A 94 -1.91 0.97 14.55
N PRO A 95 -1.03 0.52 13.65
CA PRO A 95 -1.24 -0.68 12.86
C PRO A 95 -0.96 -2.00 13.60
N SER A 96 -0.60 -1.95 14.88
CA SER A 96 -0.22 -3.14 15.68
C SER A 96 -1.32 -4.21 15.78
N SER A 97 -2.59 -3.83 15.56
CA SER A 97 -3.72 -4.77 15.55
C SER A 97 -4.01 -5.37 14.18
N LEU A 98 -3.32 -4.92 13.13
CA LEU A 98 -3.53 -5.41 11.77
C LEU A 98 -2.85 -6.77 11.55
N THR A 99 -3.48 -7.61 10.74
CA THR A 99 -2.85 -8.82 10.23
C THR A 99 -2.30 -8.52 8.85
N PHE A 100 -0.98 -8.56 8.71
CA PHE A 100 -0.30 -8.14 7.48
C PHE A 100 -0.35 -9.18 6.35
N GLY A 101 -0.70 -10.46 6.66
CA GLY A 101 -0.56 -11.57 5.71
C GLY A 101 0.92 -11.98 5.54
N SER A 102 1.18 -13.01 4.74
CA SER A 102 2.54 -13.56 4.63
C SER A 102 3.52 -12.67 3.86
N ASN A 103 3.01 -11.87 2.92
CA ASN A 103 3.83 -10.96 2.10
C ASN A 103 3.58 -9.48 2.47
N GLY A 104 2.87 -9.23 3.56
CA GLY A 104 2.63 -7.86 4.03
C GLY A 104 3.88 -7.27 4.69
N VAL A 105 3.98 -5.95 4.68
CA VAL A 105 5.14 -5.21 5.20
C VAL A 105 4.69 -3.95 5.94
N HIS A 106 5.43 -3.57 6.98
CA HIS A 106 5.27 -2.29 7.68
C HIS A 106 6.61 -1.61 7.87
N LEU A 107 6.88 -0.58 7.08
CA LEU A 107 8.11 0.22 7.18
C LEU A 107 7.82 1.49 7.98
N LYS A 108 8.45 1.62 9.13
CA LYS A 108 8.34 2.79 10.03
C LYS A 108 9.32 3.89 9.69
N PHE A 109 10.38 3.59 8.93
CA PHE A 109 11.47 4.51 8.60
C PHE A 109 12.17 5.13 9.83
N GLU A 110 12.13 4.45 10.99
CA GLU A 110 12.67 4.96 12.26
C GLU A 110 14.18 4.75 12.41
N SER A 111 14.78 3.86 11.63
CA SER A 111 16.21 3.57 11.66
C SER A 111 16.91 4.17 10.44
N SER A 112 17.78 5.15 10.66
CA SER A 112 18.57 5.76 9.56
C SER A 112 19.59 4.80 8.94
N GLY A 113 19.93 3.73 9.61
CA GLY A 113 20.85 2.70 9.10
C GLY A 113 20.14 1.59 8.32
N ASP A 114 18.82 1.48 8.46
CA ASP A 114 18.00 0.46 7.82
C ASP A 114 16.57 0.97 7.66
N LEU A 115 16.33 1.73 6.60
CA LEU A 115 15.01 2.28 6.30
C LEU A 115 14.03 1.22 5.79
N GLY A 116 14.53 0.08 5.32
CA GLY A 116 13.73 -1.03 4.81
C GLY A 116 13.26 -2.01 5.89
N ASN A 117 13.66 -1.81 7.16
CA ASN A 117 13.33 -2.74 8.24
C ASN A 117 11.82 -2.97 8.38
N ASP A 118 11.40 -4.22 8.19
CA ASP A 118 10.01 -4.64 8.29
C ASP A 118 9.58 -4.85 9.74
N SER A 119 8.62 -4.06 10.18
CA SER A 119 8.00 -4.12 11.52
C SER A 119 6.69 -4.90 11.55
N SER A 120 6.29 -5.56 10.44
CA SER A 120 5.05 -6.37 10.39
C SER A 120 5.16 -7.69 11.17
N GLY A 121 6.39 -8.15 11.43
CA GLY A 121 6.69 -9.46 12.01
C GLY A 121 6.93 -10.56 10.98
N ASN A 122 6.83 -10.26 9.69
CA ASN A 122 7.07 -11.22 8.59
C ASN A 122 8.54 -11.28 8.16
N ASN A 123 9.33 -10.24 8.49
CA ASN A 123 10.73 -10.10 8.08
C ASN A 123 10.88 -10.12 6.55
N ASN A 124 10.09 -9.30 5.88
CA ASN A 124 10.09 -9.08 4.42
C ASN A 124 10.94 -7.84 4.05
N ASP A 125 12.21 -7.82 4.47
CA ASP A 125 13.17 -6.72 4.25
C ASP A 125 13.69 -6.67 2.81
#